data_f4b176158c52e84a14d2f2afe0aa9a50
#
_entry.id   f4b176158c52e84a14d2f2afe0aa9a50
#
_cell.length_a   1.000
_cell.length_b   1.000
_cell.length_c   1.000
_cell.angle_alpha   90.00
_cell.angle_beta   90.00
_cell.angle_gamma   90.00
#
_symmetry.space_group_name_H-M   'P 1'
#
loop_
_entity.id
_entity.type
_entity.pdbx_description
1 polymer ?
#
loop_
_entity_poly.entity_id
_entity_poly.type
_entity_poly.pdbx_seq_one_letter_code
_entity_poly.pdbx_strand_id
1 'polypeptide(L)'
;MLLGIDVGGTFTDAVVLRQGEVVAQAKRATTHDDVLQCVLAALDAVLQPGMAQELERVVISSTIVTNALTEGSLPPAFLVIIAGPGMNVKGHLPVTPYYLSGYVDHRGKITANIDSVSYTHLRAHETRSN
;
A
#
# COMPACT_ATOMS: atom_id res chain seq x y z
N MET A 1 -6.51 -22.86 8.03
CA MET A 1 -6.21 -22.62 6.58
C MET A 1 -5.52 -21.28 6.38
N LEU A 2 -4.79 -21.13 5.27
CA LEU A 2 -4.17 -19.85 4.87
C LEU A 2 -4.79 -19.40 3.54
N LEU A 3 -5.05 -18.12 3.40
CA LEU A 3 -5.51 -17.51 2.15
C LEU A 3 -4.45 -16.53 1.67
N GLY A 4 -3.98 -16.70 0.44
CA GLY A 4 -3.11 -15.75 -0.26
C GLY A 4 -3.87 -15.06 -1.39
N ILE A 5 -3.66 -13.76 -1.53
CA ILE A 5 -4.20 -12.95 -2.63
C ILE A 5 -3.05 -12.15 -3.21
N ASP A 6 -2.86 -12.21 -4.52
CA ASP A 6 -1.91 -11.36 -5.24
C ASP A 6 -2.66 -10.49 -6.23
N VAL A 7 -2.59 -9.16 -6.02
CA VAL A 7 -3.27 -8.18 -6.86
C VAL A 7 -2.26 -7.60 -7.84
N GLY A 8 -2.21 -8.18 -9.03
CA GLY A 8 -1.40 -7.67 -10.13
C GLY A 8 -2.11 -6.62 -10.97
N GLY A 9 -1.37 -6.01 -11.90
CA GLY A 9 -1.94 -5.03 -12.84
C GLY A 9 -2.93 -5.63 -13.85
N THR A 10 -2.78 -6.92 -14.21
CA THR A 10 -3.62 -7.59 -15.22
C THR A 10 -4.54 -8.63 -14.59
N PHE A 11 -4.08 -9.35 -13.60
CA PHE A 11 -4.82 -10.40 -12.92
C PHE A 11 -4.68 -10.30 -11.41
N THR A 12 -5.76 -10.70 -10.74
CA THR A 12 -5.80 -10.94 -9.29
C THR A 12 -5.89 -12.44 -9.09
N ASP A 13 -4.91 -13.00 -8.41
CA ASP A 13 -4.82 -14.42 -8.08
C ASP A 13 -5.19 -14.63 -6.61
N ALA A 14 -5.97 -15.69 -6.33
CA ALA A 14 -6.28 -16.11 -4.98
C ALA A 14 -6.00 -17.60 -4.81
N VAL A 15 -5.45 -17.99 -3.66
CA VAL A 15 -5.13 -19.37 -3.33
C VAL A 15 -5.47 -19.68 -1.87
N VAL A 16 -6.08 -20.82 -1.63
CA VAL A 16 -6.34 -21.36 -0.29
C VAL A 16 -5.46 -22.59 -0.06
N LEU A 17 -4.72 -22.53 1.02
CA LEU A 17 -3.86 -23.63 1.48
C LEU A 17 -4.44 -24.28 2.74
N ARG A 18 -4.46 -25.61 2.77
CA ARG A 18 -4.74 -26.40 3.96
C ARG A 18 -3.60 -27.40 4.15
N GLN A 19 -2.93 -27.33 5.31
CA GLN A 19 -1.79 -28.20 5.66
C GLN A 19 -0.65 -28.21 4.61
N GLY A 20 -0.44 -27.07 3.94
CA GLY A 20 0.60 -26.91 2.90
C GLY A 20 0.16 -27.30 1.49
N GLU A 21 -1.04 -27.84 1.31
CA GLU A 21 -1.59 -28.19 -0.02
C GLU A 21 -2.58 -27.15 -0.51
N VAL A 22 -2.58 -26.89 -1.83
CA VAL A 22 -3.54 -26.01 -2.48
C VAL A 22 -4.90 -26.73 -2.56
N VAL A 23 -5.91 -26.21 -1.86
CA VAL A 23 -7.26 -26.76 -1.86
C VAL A 23 -8.23 -25.99 -2.77
N ALA A 24 -7.93 -24.71 -3.06
CA ALA A 24 -8.66 -23.90 -4.01
C ALA A 24 -7.74 -22.82 -4.60
N GLN A 25 -7.98 -22.49 -5.85
CA GLN A 25 -7.31 -21.38 -6.53
C GLN A 25 -8.22 -20.73 -7.56
N ALA A 26 -8.06 -19.43 -7.74
CA ALA A 26 -8.76 -18.67 -8.77
C ALA A 26 -7.90 -17.55 -9.31
N LYS A 27 -8.11 -17.21 -10.57
CA LYS A 27 -7.53 -16.06 -11.24
C LYS A 27 -8.66 -15.22 -11.81
N ARG A 28 -8.64 -13.91 -11.59
CA ARG A 28 -9.62 -12.95 -12.12
C ARG A 28 -8.88 -11.81 -12.80
N ALA A 29 -9.47 -11.25 -13.85
CA ALA A 29 -8.93 -10.05 -14.48
C ALA A 29 -9.01 -8.89 -13.48
N THR A 30 -7.93 -8.10 -13.36
CA THR A 30 -7.92 -6.88 -12.56
C THR A 30 -8.50 -5.75 -13.39
N THR A 31 -9.51 -5.06 -12.86
CA THR A 31 -10.01 -3.80 -13.41
C THR A 31 -9.45 -2.66 -12.59
N HIS A 32 -8.87 -1.66 -13.26
CA HIS A 32 -8.22 -0.54 -12.57
C HIS A 32 -9.22 0.41 -11.89
N ASP A 33 -10.47 0.41 -12.37
CA ASP A 33 -11.51 1.29 -11.86
C ASP A 33 -12.07 0.82 -10.49
N ASP A 34 -12.01 -0.49 -10.22
CA ASP A 34 -12.47 -1.05 -8.95
C ASP A 34 -11.69 -2.31 -8.54
N VAL A 35 -10.52 -2.08 -7.98
CA VAL A 35 -9.63 -3.14 -7.49
C VAL A 35 -10.28 -3.96 -6.36
N LEU A 36 -11.13 -3.34 -5.55
CA LEU A 36 -11.81 -4.03 -4.46
C LEU A 36 -12.75 -5.13 -5.01
N GLN A 37 -13.49 -4.83 -6.07
CA GLN A 37 -14.37 -5.82 -6.71
C GLN A 37 -13.58 -7.01 -7.28
N CYS A 38 -12.38 -6.77 -7.83
CA CYS A 38 -11.52 -7.86 -8.30
C CYS A 38 -11.09 -8.78 -7.16
N VAL A 39 -10.72 -8.20 -6.01
CA VAL A 39 -10.36 -8.96 -4.81
C VAL A 39 -11.56 -9.76 -4.30
N LEU A 40 -12.73 -9.14 -4.19
CA LEU A 40 -13.95 -9.81 -3.74
C LEU A 40 -14.34 -10.95 -4.68
N ALA A 41 -14.29 -10.73 -6.00
CA ALA A 41 -14.59 -11.77 -6.99
C ALA A 41 -13.58 -12.94 -6.94
N ALA A 42 -12.32 -12.68 -6.63
CA ALA A 42 -11.31 -13.72 -6.43
C ALA A 42 -11.57 -14.51 -5.13
N LEU A 43 -11.96 -13.82 -4.04
CA LEU A 43 -12.36 -14.44 -2.78
C LEU A 43 -13.59 -15.34 -2.93
N ASP A 44 -14.64 -14.83 -3.54
CA ASP A 44 -15.89 -15.59 -3.78
C ASP A 44 -15.64 -16.84 -4.61
N ALA A 45 -14.63 -16.82 -5.48
CA ALA A 45 -14.28 -17.97 -6.32
C ALA A 45 -13.53 -19.07 -5.57
N VAL A 46 -12.84 -18.77 -4.47
CA VAL A 46 -12.02 -19.75 -3.71
C VAL A 46 -12.61 -20.13 -2.35
N LEU A 47 -13.44 -19.25 -1.76
CA LEU A 47 -14.04 -19.51 -0.45
C LEU A 47 -15.40 -20.20 -0.60
N GLN A 48 -15.48 -21.44 -0.18
CA GLN A 48 -16.75 -22.14 -0.03
C GLN A 48 -17.41 -21.79 1.31
N PRO A 49 -18.73 -21.99 1.45
CA PRO A 49 -19.42 -21.80 2.72
C PRO A 49 -18.74 -22.56 3.86
N GLY A 50 -18.47 -21.87 4.97
CA GLY A 50 -17.79 -22.44 6.14
C GLY A 50 -16.27 -22.29 6.13
N MET A 51 -15.61 -22.11 4.98
CA MET A 51 -14.15 -22.01 4.93
C MET A 51 -13.60 -20.74 5.63
N ALA A 52 -14.37 -19.66 5.62
CA ALA A 52 -13.95 -18.40 6.24
C ALA A 52 -13.65 -18.53 7.74
N GLN A 53 -14.40 -19.39 8.45
CA GLN A 53 -14.21 -19.63 9.87
C GLN A 53 -12.95 -20.46 10.17
N GLU A 54 -12.44 -21.19 9.19
CA GLU A 54 -11.22 -21.99 9.31
C GLU A 54 -9.95 -21.22 8.92
N LEU A 55 -10.08 -19.98 8.46
CA LEU A 55 -8.93 -19.16 8.08
C LEU A 55 -8.16 -18.69 9.31
N GLU A 56 -6.90 -19.05 9.38
CA GLU A 56 -5.95 -18.61 10.42
C GLU A 56 -5.20 -17.35 10.01
N ARG A 57 -5.00 -17.17 8.69
CA ARG A 57 -4.25 -16.04 8.16
C ARG A 57 -4.70 -15.71 6.75
N VAL A 58 -4.74 -14.40 6.48
CA VAL A 58 -4.90 -13.84 5.14
C VAL A 58 -3.65 -13.03 4.82
N VAL A 59 -3.08 -13.26 3.65
CA VAL A 59 -1.92 -12.53 3.13
C VAL A 59 -2.34 -11.87 1.82
N ILE A 60 -2.16 -10.56 1.72
CA ILE A 60 -2.44 -9.80 0.50
C ILE A 60 -1.14 -9.18 0.01
N SER A 61 -0.82 -9.38 -1.25
CA SER A 61 0.29 -8.74 -1.95
C SER A 61 -0.26 -7.92 -3.12
N SER A 62 0.46 -6.88 -3.51
CA SER A 62 0.08 -6.08 -4.67
C SER A 62 1.30 -5.48 -5.35
N THR A 63 1.31 -5.53 -6.68
CA THR A 63 2.29 -4.87 -7.54
C THR A 63 1.75 -3.61 -8.22
N ILE A 64 0.52 -3.17 -7.89
CA ILE A 64 -0.15 -2.04 -8.54
C ILE A 64 0.68 -0.77 -8.45
N VAL A 65 1.23 -0.46 -7.26
CA VAL A 65 2.05 0.74 -7.05
C VAL A 65 3.35 0.68 -7.86
N THR A 66 4.01 -0.48 -7.88
CA THR A 66 5.24 -0.68 -8.65
C THR A 66 4.99 -0.53 -10.14
N ASN A 67 3.90 -1.09 -10.65
CA ASN A 67 3.51 -0.97 -12.05
C ASN A 67 3.18 0.49 -12.40
N ALA A 68 2.39 1.17 -11.57
CA ALA A 68 2.04 2.57 -11.77
C ALA A 68 3.27 3.50 -11.77
N LEU A 69 4.28 3.21 -10.92
CA LEU A 69 5.56 3.91 -10.95
C LEU A 69 6.31 3.71 -12.27
N THR A 70 6.36 2.47 -12.76
CA THR A 70 7.08 2.10 -13.98
C THR A 70 6.40 2.69 -15.22
N GLU A 71 5.09 2.72 -15.24
CA GLU A 71 4.26 3.25 -16.32
C GLU A 71 4.12 4.78 -16.28
N GLY A 72 4.53 5.43 -15.19
CA GLY A 72 4.34 6.86 -14.99
C GLY A 72 2.88 7.28 -14.84
N SER A 73 1.99 6.34 -14.49
CA SER A 73 0.53 6.53 -14.37
C SER A 73 0.08 6.98 -12.97
N LEU A 74 1.04 7.26 -12.07
CA LEU A 74 0.70 7.75 -10.73
C LEU A 74 0.08 9.14 -10.80
N PRO A 75 -0.99 9.40 -10.02
CA PRO A 75 -1.47 10.74 -9.83
C PRO A 75 -0.38 11.61 -9.19
N PRO A 76 -0.42 12.95 -9.34
CA PRO A 76 0.51 13.82 -8.66
C PRO A 76 0.55 13.50 -7.16
N ALA A 77 1.72 13.10 -6.67
CA ALA A 77 1.91 12.74 -5.29
C ALA A 77 2.84 13.74 -4.61
N PHE A 78 2.48 14.13 -3.40
CA PHE A 78 3.28 15.00 -2.56
C PHE A 78 3.89 14.18 -1.44
N LEU A 79 5.22 14.06 -1.42
CA LEU A 79 5.93 13.28 -0.42
C LEU A 79 6.42 14.18 0.70
N VAL A 80 5.94 13.95 1.89
CA VAL A 80 6.38 14.65 3.11
C VAL A 80 7.20 13.69 3.95
N ILE A 81 8.38 14.14 4.38
CA ILE A 81 9.26 13.34 5.21
C ILE A 81 9.62 14.11 6.49
N ILE A 82 9.48 13.45 7.61
CA ILE A 82 10.07 13.86 8.89
C ILE A 82 11.35 13.03 9.04
N ALA A 83 12.45 13.56 8.53
CA ALA A 83 13.73 12.89 8.60
C ALA A 83 14.36 13.12 9.97
N GLY A 84 14.87 12.06 10.58
CA GLY A 84 15.70 12.19 11.78
C GLY A 84 17.04 12.92 11.49
N PRO A 85 17.79 13.28 12.53
CA PRO A 85 19.08 13.93 12.37
C PRO A 85 20.04 13.14 11.47
N GLY A 86 20.61 13.80 10.47
CA GLY A 86 21.58 13.21 9.55
C GLY A 86 20.99 12.38 8.40
N MET A 87 19.68 12.19 8.33
CA MET A 87 19.06 11.50 7.20
C MET A 87 18.83 12.44 6.02
N ASN A 88 19.46 12.14 4.90
CA ASN A 88 19.24 12.83 3.63
C ASN A 88 18.89 11.79 2.56
N VAL A 89 17.65 11.79 2.14
CA VAL A 89 17.13 10.89 1.09
C VAL A 89 16.99 11.59 -0.26
N LYS A 90 17.52 12.81 -0.39
CA LYS A 90 17.50 13.56 -1.66
C LYS A 90 18.28 12.78 -2.71
N GLY A 91 17.65 12.57 -3.87
CA GLY A 91 18.23 11.79 -4.97
C GLY A 91 18.05 10.27 -4.87
N HIS A 92 17.51 9.75 -3.77
CA HIS A 92 17.17 8.33 -3.62
C HIS A 92 15.67 8.04 -3.82
N LEU A 93 14.88 9.07 -4.03
CA LEU A 93 13.43 8.96 -4.19
C LEU A 93 13.01 9.42 -5.60
N PRO A 94 11.98 8.82 -6.18
CA PRO A 94 11.48 9.19 -7.51
C PRO A 94 10.83 10.56 -7.57
N VAL A 95 10.51 11.15 -6.40
CA VAL A 95 9.94 12.49 -6.26
C VAL A 95 10.77 13.31 -5.26
N THR A 96 10.78 14.63 -5.43
CA THR A 96 11.44 15.52 -4.47
C THR A 96 10.63 15.60 -3.20
N PRO A 97 11.17 15.15 -2.05
CA PRO A 97 10.42 15.18 -0.80
C PRO A 97 10.40 16.60 -0.21
N TYR A 98 9.32 16.89 0.50
CA TYR A 98 9.22 18.04 1.39
C TYR A 98 9.63 17.60 2.81
N TYR A 99 10.61 18.28 3.37
CA TYR A 99 11.09 17.95 4.71
C TYR A 99 10.37 18.80 5.75
N LEU A 100 9.77 18.12 6.73
CA LEU A 100 9.30 18.76 7.95
C LEU A 100 10.34 18.60 9.07
N SER A 101 10.54 19.64 9.86
CA SER A 101 11.28 19.53 11.11
C SER A 101 10.47 18.70 12.11
N GLY A 102 11.17 17.94 12.91
CA GLY A 102 10.59 17.03 13.89
C GLY A 102 11.42 15.76 13.98
N TYR A 103 11.24 15.02 15.05
CA TYR A 103 11.92 13.74 15.20
C TYR A 103 11.19 12.79 16.14
N VAL A 104 10.97 11.59 15.65
CA VAL A 104 10.51 10.44 16.44
C VAL A 104 11.64 9.41 16.45
N ASP A 105 12.06 8.95 17.61
CA ASP A 105 13.12 7.96 17.72
C ASP A 105 12.63 6.54 17.32
N HIS A 106 13.56 5.59 17.24
CA HIS A 106 13.27 4.20 16.88
C HIS A 106 12.36 3.46 17.89
N ARG A 107 12.05 4.06 19.03
CA ARG A 107 11.14 3.54 20.06
C ARG A 107 9.75 4.20 19.98
N GLY A 108 9.53 5.09 19.01
CA GLY A 108 8.27 5.81 18.84
C GLY A 108 8.14 7.04 19.77
N LYS A 109 9.21 7.44 20.48
CA LYS A 109 9.19 8.62 21.34
C LYS A 109 9.41 9.89 20.52
N ILE A 110 8.52 10.87 20.67
CA ILE A 110 8.69 12.19 20.08
C ILE A 110 9.84 12.90 20.81
N THR A 111 10.94 13.16 20.10
CA THR A 111 12.12 13.84 20.61
C THR A 111 12.14 15.32 20.20
N ALA A 112 11.54 15.64 19.05
CA ALA A 112 11.29 17.00 18.60
C ALA A 112 9.92 17.09 17.94
N ASN A 113 9.13 18.09 18.31
CA ASN A 113 7.82 18.33 17.70
C ASN A 113 7.98 18.87 16.28
N ILE A 114 6.94 18.66 15.47
CA ILE A 114 6.84 19.26 14.14
C ILE A 114 6.71 20.77 14.29
N ASP A 115 7.47 21.52 13.49
CA ASP A 115 7.33 22.96 13.40
C ASP A 115 5.99 23.32 12.74
N SER A 116 5.16 24.07 13.48
CA SER A 116 3.84 24.49 13.02
C SER A 116 3.88 25.39 11.78
N VAL A 117 4.94 26.17 11.59
CA VAL A 117 5.13 27.05 10.43
C VAL A 117 5.34 26.20 9.17
N SER A 118 6.21 25.20 9.23
CA SER A 118 6.45 24.28 8.12
C SER A 118 5.18 23.51 7.73
N TYR A 119 4.37 23.10 8.69
CA TYR A 119 3.09 22.44 8.44
C TYR A 119 2.07 23.37 7.78
N THR A 120 2.01 24.64 8.21
CA THR A 120 1.10 25.65 7.62
C THR A 120 1.46 25.95 6.17
N HIS A 121 2.75 26.04 5.84
CA HIS A 121 3.21 26.19 4.46
C HIS A 121 2.83 25.02 3.58
N LEU A 122 2.97 23.81 4.08
CA LEU A 122 2.57 22.60 3.37
C LEU A 122 1.08 22.63 3.02
N ARG A 123 0.22 22.93 4.00
CA ARG A 123 -1.23 23.01 3.82
C ARG A 123 -1.65 24.10 2.81
N ALA A 124 -0.92 25.21 2.74
CA ALA A 124 -1.17 26.27 1.76
C ALA A 124 -0.83 25.83 0.32
N HIS A 125 0.09 24.89 0.14
CA HIS A 125 0.42 24.32 -1.18
C HIS A 125 -0.64 23.32 -1.67
N GLU A 126 -1.23 22.50 -0.78
CA GLU A 126 -2.31 21.57 -1.14
C GLU A 126 -3.56 22.29 -1.66
N THR A 127 -3.91 23.44 -1.07
CA THR A 127 -5.10 24.21 -1.47
C THR A 127 -4.94 24.99 -2.78
N ARG A 128 -3.73 25.10 -3.34
CA ARG A 128 -3.46 25.77 -4.63
C ARG A 128 -3.44 24.81 -5.83
N SER A 129 -3.51 23.50 -5.58
CA SER A 129 -3.43 22.47 -6.64
C SER A 129 -4.80 21.92 -7.07
N ASN A 130 -5.89 22.51 -6.60
CA ASN A 130 -7.27 22.21 -7.03
C ASN A 130 -7.84 23.35 -7.88
#